data_6dbfbc17b230e8f49d75704d8c6248fb
#
_entry.id   6dbfbc17b230e8f49d75704d8c6248fb
#
_cell.length_a   1.000
_cell.length_b   1.000
_cell.length_c   1.000
_cell.angle_alpha   90.00
_cell.angle_beta   90.00
_cell.angle_gamma   90.00
#
_symmetry.space_group_name_H-M   'P 1'
#
loop_
_entity.id
_entity.type
_entity.pdbx_description
1 polymer ?
#
loop_
_entity_poly.entity_id
_entity_poly.type
_entity_poly.pdbx_seq_one_letter_code
_entity_poly.pdbx_strand_id
1 'polypeptide(L)'
;MIYNKIKDEDLNNIIFQFKNKGDKMSDIKKVDDFITEAGVFFLASIDGDQAKCRPLGFHMLIDDKIYFGVGTFKEVWKQIQENPKIEIVALNPEKDKFIRYYGTATADKNPELVEKTFELMPEIAAIYKENGWEMGIFYLDDATAEFRNMMAVEETLKFKY
;
A
#
# COMPACT_ATOMS: atom_id res chain seq x y z
N MET A 1 3.57 44.09 -28.24
CA MET A 1 4.20 42.94 -27.58
C MET A 1 4.49 43.34 -26.13
N ILE A 2 3.65 42.92 -25.22
CA ILE A 2 3.83 43.18 -23.78
C ILE A 2 4.43 41.93 -23.18
N TYR A 3 5.75 41.90 -23.08
CA TYR A 3 6.44 40.94 -22.21
C TYR A 3 6.27 41.44 -20.77
N ASN A 4 5.33 40.83 -20.01
CA ASN A 4 5.32 41.00 -18.58
C ASN A 4 6.59 40.37 -18.01
N LYS A 5 7.56 41.20 -17.65
CA LYS A 5 8.68 40.81 -16.80
C LYS A 5 8.09 40.31 -15.45
N ILE A 6 8.14 39.05 -15.22
CA ILE A 6 7.98 38.50 -13.87
C ILE A 6 9.07 39.13 -13.01
N LYS A 7 8.71 39.85 -11.96
CA LYS A 7 9.68 40.52 -11.10
C LYS A 7 10.55 39.47 -10.42
N ASP A 8 11.83 39.77 -10.25
CA ASP A 8 12.77 38.83 -9.58
C ASP A 8 12.31 38.41 -8.20
N GLU A 9 11.50 39.21 -7.50
CA GLU A 9 10.85 38.87 -6.22
C GLU A 9 9.82 37.76 -6.38
N ASP A 10 9.05 37.72 -7.46
CA ASP A 10 8.06 36.66 -7.71
C ASP A 10 8.76 35.34 -8.07
N LEU A 11 9.87 35.42 -8.82
CA LEU A 11 10.69 34.25 -9.14
C LEU A 11 11.33 33.66 -7.87
N ASN A 12 11.87 34.54 -7.01
CA ASN A 12 12.47 34.13 -5.75
C ASN A 12 11.43 33.53 -4.78
N ASN A 13 10.20 34.06 -4.75
CA ASN A 13 9.10 33.50 -4.00
C ASN A 13 8.64 32.14 -4.53
N ILE A 14 8.58 32.00 -5.86
CA ILE A 14 8.27 30.73 -6.52
C ILE A 14 9.37 29.70 -6.24
N ILE A 15 10.65 30.08 -6.37
CA ILE A 15 11.79 29.21 -6.06
C ILE A 15 11.83 28.85 -4.56
N PHE A 16 11.48 29.78 -3.67
CA PHE A 16 11.39 29.55 -2.22
C PHE A 16 10.22 28.62 -1.88
N GLN A 17 9.07 28.75 -2.56
CA GLN A 17 7.93 27.83 -2.45
C GLN A 17 8.28 26.43 -2.97
N PHE A 18 9.04 26.32 -4.07
CA PHE A 18 9.55 25.05 -4.59
C PHE A 18 10.68 24.45 -3.73
N LYS A 19 11.55 25.26 -3.11
CA LYS A 19 12.59 24.80 -2.20
C LYS A 19 12.04 24.41 -0.82
N ASN A 20 10.95 25.02 -0.36
CA ASN A 20 10.27 24.66 0.89
C ASN A 20 9.20 23.55 0.74
N LYS A 21 8.86 23.15 -0.50
CA LYS A 21 8.38 21.81 -0.81
C LYS A 21 9.59 20.90 -0.98
N GLY A 22 10.50 20.89 -0.02
CA GLY A 22 11.38 19.75 0.21
C GLY A 22 10.43 18.56 0.32
N ASP A 23 10.61 17.53 -0.53
CA ASP A 23 9.84 16.31 -0.59
C ASP A 23 9.72 15.70 0.81
N LYS A 24 8.77 16.20 1.59
CA LYS A 24 8.32 15.49 2.77
C LYS A 24 7.58 14.30 2.22
N MET A 25 8.29 13.17 2.17
CA MET A 25 7.73 11.88 1.79
C MET A 25 6.38 11.73 2.47
N SER A 26 5.32 11.44 1.69
CA SER A 26 4.00 11.25 2.28
C SER A 26 4.04 10.09 3.27
N ASP A 27 3.24 10.18 4.32
CA ASP A 27 3.23 9.15 5.38
C ASP A 27 2.91 7.76 4.82
N ILE A 28 2.03 7.66 3.83
CA ILE A 28 1.72 6.38 3.20
C ILE A 28 2.88 5.84 2.35
N LYS A 29 3.69 6.74 1.76
CA LYS A 29 4.88 6.33 1.03
C LYS A 29 5.93 5.70 1.95
N LYS A 30 6.05 6.12 3.20
CA LYS A 30 6.92 5.46 4.18
C LYS A 30 6.51 4.00 4.40
N VAL A 31 5.20 3.74 4.45
CA VAL A 31 4.66 2.37 4.57
C VAL A 31 4.97 1.55 3.33
N ASP A 32 4.72 2.11 2.14
CA ASP A 32 5.00 1.48 0.86
C ASP A 32 6.50 1.14 0.71
N ASP A 33 7.38 2.09 1.02
CA ASP A 33 8.83 1.91 0.95
C ASP A 33 9.30 0.78 1.88
N PHE A 34 8.77 0.71 3.11
CA PHE A 34 9.11 -0.35 4.06
C PHE A 34 8.68 -1.74 3.56
N ILE A 35 7.45 -1.86 3.04
CA ILE A 35 6.94 -3.11 2.49
C ILE A 35 7.74 -3.51 1.24
N THR A 36 8.10 -2.55 0.40
CA THR A 36 8.93 -2.77 -0.79
C THR A 36 10.33 -3.28 -0.43
N GLU A 37 10.97 -2.66 0.56
CA GLU A 37 12.29 -3.08 1.03
C GLU A 37 12.27 -4.49 1.64
N ALA A 38 11.21 -4.82 2.38
CA ALA A 38 10.99 -6.15 2.95
C ALA A 38 10.80 -7.23 1.88
N GLY A 39 10.22 -6.89 0.74
CA GLY A 39 9.98 -7.78 -0.40
C GLY A 39 8.85 -8.78 -0.19
N VAL A 40 8.71 -9.35 0.99
CA VAL A 40 7.61 -10.24 1.38
C VAL A 40 6.97 -9.69 2.65
N PHE A 41 5.65 -9.69 2.69
CA PHE A 41 4.88 -9.37 3.87
C PHE A 41 3.90 -10.50 4.22
N PHE A 42 3.47 -10.57 5.46
CA PHE A 42 2.51 -11.55 5.94
C PHE A 42 1.18 -10.86 6.21
N LEU A 43 0.11 -11.40 5.63
CA LEU A 43 -1.25 -10.92 5.86
C LEU A 43 -1.97 -11.88 6.80
N ALA A 44 -2.42 -11.36 7.93
CA ALA A 44 -3.28 -12.04 8.88
C ALA A 44 -4.74 -11.67 8.62
N SER A 45 -5.60 -12.69 8.63
CA SER A 45 -7.06 -12.58 8.50
C SER A 45 -7.75 -13.52 9.47
N ILE A 46 -9.06 -13.46 9.56
CA ILE A 46 -9.88 -14.29 10.43
C ILE A 46 -10.76 -15.19 9.57
N ASP A 47 -10.81 -16.47 9.93
CA ASP A 47 -11.67 -17.50 9.35
C ASP A 47 -12.54 -18.08 10.47
N GLY A 48 -13.77 -17.55 10.63
CA GLY A 48 -14.58 -17.85 11.80
C GLY A 48 -13.93 -17.35 13.09
N ASP A 49 -13.44 -18.27 13.91
CA ASP A 49 -12.69 -17.99 15.16
C ASP A 49 -11.18 -18.29 15.04
N GLN A 50 -10.74 -18.73 13.85
CA GLN A 50 -9.35 -19.10 13.59
C GLN A 50 -8.58 -17.97 12.89
N ALA A 51 -7.46 -17.55 13.49
CA ALA A 51 -6.51 -16.68 12.81
C ALA A 51 -5.81 -17.44 11.67
N LYS A 52 -5.70 -16.80 10.52
CA LYS A 52 -5.00 -17.30 9.33
C LYS A 52 -3.92 -16.31 8.92
N CYS A 53 -2.77 -16.81 8.48
CA CYS A 53 -1.65 -15.98 8.03
C CYS A 53 -1.01 -16.59 6.79
N ARG A 54 -0.60 -15.75 5.82
CA ARG A 54 0.08 -16.17 4.60
C ARG A 54 1.04 -15.11 4.10
N PRO A 55 2.14 -15.54 3.44
CA PRO A 55 3.03 -14.59 2.76
C PRO A 55 2.38 -14.06 1.48
N LEU A 56 2.58 -12.79 1.20
CA LEU A 56 2.24 -12.10 -0.03
C LEU A 56 3.42 -11.23 -0.45
N GLY A 57 3.52 -10.88 -1.73
CA GLY A 57 4.61 -10.04 -2.24
C GLY A 57 4.14 -8.84 -3.06
N PHE A 58 2.87 -8.84 -3.50
CA PHE A 58 2.40 -7.79 -4.39
C PHE A 58 1.64 -6.70 -3.65
N HIS A 59 2.08 -5.46 -3.87
CA HIS A 59 1.37 -4.24 -3.53
C HIS A 59 1.72 -3.15 -4.55
N MET A 60 0.91 -2.11 -4.61
CA MET A 60 1.18 -0.93 -5.43
C MET A 60 0.65 0.34 -4.75
N LEU A 61 1.42 1.43 -4.84
CA LEU A 61 1.00 2.75 -4.37
C LEU A 61 0.41 3.54 -5.53
N ILE A 62 -0.87 3.91 -5.43
CA ILE A 62 -1.58 4.74 -6.39
C ILE A 62 -2.43 5.76 -5.62
N ASP A 63 -2.32 7.05 -5.98
CA ASP A 63 -3.14 8.14 -5.41
C ASP A 63 -3.19 8.11 -3.87
N ASP A 64 -2.03 8.01 -3.24
CA ASP A 64 -1.86 7.96 -1.78
C ASP A 64 -2.56 6.78 -1.07
N LYS A 65 -2.84 5.69 -1.80
CA LYS A 65 -3.34 4.43 -1.25
C LYS A 65 -2.44 3.26 -1.64
N ILE A 66 -2.19 2.35 -0.70
CA ILE A 66 -1.54 1.08 -1.00
C ILE A 66 -2.61 0.05 -1.31
N TYR A 67 -2.55 -0.46 -2.54
CA TYR A 67 -3.43 -1.52 -3.01
C TYR A 67 -2.74 -2.88 -2.96
N PHE A 68 -3.51 -3.88 -2.61
CA PHE A 68 -3.11 -5.28 -2.56
C PHE A 68 -3.98 -6.09 -3.51
N GLY A 69 -3.42 -7.14 -4.09
CA GLY A 69 -4.14 -8.01 -5.02
C GLY A 69 -4.08 -9.48 -4.59
N VAL A 70 -5.21 -10.15 -4.61
CA VAL A 70 -5.32 -11.60 -4.41
C VAL A 70 -6.36 -12.19 -5.35
N GLY A 71 -6.20 -13.47 -5.72
CA GLY A 71 -7.23 -14.15 -6.52
C GLY A 71 -8.54 -14.26 -5.76
N THR A 72 -9.66 -13.93 -6.40
CA THR A 72 -11.00 -13.99 -5.80
C THR A 72 -11.42 -15.42 -5.44
N PHE A 73 -10.79 -16.42 -6.06
CA PHE A 73 -10.99 -17.84 -5.77
C PHE A 73 -10.29 -18.33 -4.50
N LYS A 74 -9.36 -17.52 -3.93
CA LYS A 74 -8.58 -17.90 -2.74
C LYS A 74 -9.38 -17.67 -1.47
N GLU A 75 -9.12 -18.53 -0.46
CA GLU A 75 -9.78 -18.43 0.86
C GLU A 75 -9.55 -17.07 1.52
N VAL A 76 -8.37 -16.46 1.34
CA VAL A 76 -8.08 -15.12 1.89
C VAL A 76 -9.07 -14.07 1.40
N TRP A 77 -9.49 -14.13 0.13
CA TRP A 77 -10.49 -13.20 -0.41
C TRP A 77 -11.83 -13.37 0.29
N LYS A 78 -12.30 -14.60 0.49
CA LYS A 78 -13.54 -14.88 1.21
C LYS A 78 -13.44 -14.40 2.66
N GLN A 79 -12.33 -14.69 3.34
CA GLN A 79 -12.11 -14.28 4.73
C GLN A 79 -12.21 -12.77 4.91
N ILE A 80 -11.58 -11.97 4.02
CA ILE A 80 -11.64 -10.51 4.11
C ILE A 80 -13.01 -9.94 3.71
N GLN A 81 -13.80 -10.65 2.91
CA GLN A 81 -15.19 -10.25 2.64
C GLN A 81 -16.10 -10.50 3.84
N GLU A 82 -15.88 -11.56 4.60
CA GLU A 82 -16.65 -11.91 5.79
C GLU A 82 -16.22 -11.10 7.02
N ASN A 83 -14.91 -10.96 7.22
CA ASN A 83 -14.33 -10.13 8.27
C ASN A 83 -13.18 -9.27 7.71
N PRO A 84 -13.45 -8.00 7.43
CA PRO A 84 -12.46 -7.12 6.77
C PRO A 84 -11.34 -6.62 7.68
N LYS A 85 -11.32 -7.01 8.95
CA LYS A 85 -10.24 -6.65 9.86
C LYS A 85 -9.03 -7.52 9.60
N ILE A 86 -7.96 -6.90 9.10
CA ILE A 86 -6.72 -7.58 8.75
C ILE A 86 -5.50 -6.84 9.28
N GLU A 87 -4.41 -7.55 9.37
CA GLU A 87 -3.10 -7.00 9.70
C GLU A 87 -2.05 -7.51 8.72
N ILE A 88 -1.19 -6.61 8.29
CA ILE A 88 -0.01 -6.88 7.48
C ILE A 88 1.22 -6.66 8.34
N VAL A 89 2.15 -7.60 8.32
CA VAL A 89 3.44 -7.52 8.99
C VAL A 89 4.55 -7.73 7.96
N ALA A 90 5.53 -6.85 7.96
CA ALA A 90 6.74 -7.00 7.16
C ALA A 90 7.97 -6.75 8.03
N LEU A 91 9.03 -7.53 7.79
CA LEU A 91 10.30 -7.45 8.50
C LEU A 91 11.35 -6.85 7.55
N ASN A 92 12.13 -5.87 8.01
CA ASN A 92 13.21 -5.32 7.20
C ASN A 92 14.32 -6.37 6.93
N PRO A 93 15.18 -6.17 5.91
CA PRO A 93 16.23 -7.13 5.56
C PRO A 93 17.20 -7.45 6.72
N GLU A 94 17.52 -6.47 7.57
CA GLU A 94 18.40 -6.59 8.75
C GLU A 94 17.74 -7.37 9.89
N LYS A 95 16.41 -7.57 9.85
CA LYS A 95 15.61 -8.30 10.85
C LYS A 95 15.61 -7.68 12.25
N ASP A 96 15.86 -6.41 12.35
CA ASP A 96 15.85 -5.65 13.60
C ASP A 96 14.63 -4.70 13.73
N LYS A 97 13.94 -4.43 12.61
CA LYS A 97 12.73 -3.60 12.53
C LYS A 97 11.62 -4.29 11.77
N PHE A 98 10.38 -3.97 12.13
CA PHE A 98 9.21 -4.45 11.41
C PHE A 98 8.10 -3.39 11.40
N ILE A 99 7.19 -3.53 10.45
CA ILE A 99 5.97 -2.74 10.39
C ILE A 99 4.77 -3.63 10.70
N ARG A 100 3.80 -3.08 11.42
CA ARG A 100 2.43 -3.59 11.52
C ARG A 100 1.53 -2.57 10.82
N TYR A 101 0.85 -2.98 9.78
CA TYR A 101 -0.09 -2.17 9.03
C TYR A 101 -1.45 -2.86 9.03
N TYR A 102 -2.39 -2.30 9.77
CA TYR A 102 -3.68 -2.94 10.02
C TYR A 102 -4.84 -1.96 9.87
N GLY A 103 -6.02 -2.49 9.55
CA GLY A 103 -7.22 -1.70 9.32
C GLY A 103 -8.35 -2.53 8.74
N THR A 104 -9.23 -1.86 8.02
CA THR A 104 -10.39 -2.46 7.36
C THR A 104 -10.07 -2.65 5.88
N ALA A 105 -9.99 -3.90 5.43
CA ALA A 105 -9.82 -4.22 4.01
C ALA A 105 -11.08 -3.79 3.24
N THR A 106 -10.90 -2.86 2.31
CA THR A 106 -11.98 -2.31 1.48
C THR A 106 -11.71 -2.68 0.03
N ALA A 107 -12.60 -3.50 -0.55
CA ALA A 107 -12.49 -3.89 -1.95
C ALA A 107 -12.69 -2.68 -2.86
N ASP A 108 -11.84 -2.55 -3.87
CA ASP A 108 -11.97 -1.55 -4.92
C ASP A 108 -12.28 -2.24 -6.25
N LYS A 109 -13.40 -1.89 -6.84
CA LYS A 109 -13.91 -2.52 -8.07
C LYS A 109 -13.50 -1.79 -9.35
N ASN A 110 -12.62 -0.78 -9.24
CA ASN A 110 -12.12 -0.07 -10.41
C ASN A 110 -11.30 -1.04 -11.30
N PRO A 111 -11.76 -1.33 -12.55
CA PRO A 111 -11.06 -2.27 -13.43
C PRO A 111 -9.65 -1.84 -13.81
N GLU A 112 -9.36 -0.53 -13.82
CA GLU A 112 -8.03 0.00 -14.12
C GLU A 112 -6.98 -0.48 -13.11
N LEU A 113 -7.38 -0.75 -11.86
CA LEU A 113 -6.48 -1.28 -10.84
C LEU A 113 -6.07 -2.73 -11.14
N VAL A 114 -6.99 -3.54 -11.65
CA VAL A 114 -6.70 -4.91 -12.10
C VAL A 114 -5.79 -4.89 -13.32
N GLU A 115 -6.08 -4.01 -14.30
CA GLU A 115 -5.23 -3.82 -15.49
C GLU A 115 -3.82 -3.42 -15.06
N LYS A 116 -3.69 -2.45 -14.17
CA LYS A 116 -2.40 -2.00 -13.64
C LYS A 116 -1.65 -3.11 -12.91
N THR A 117 -2.35 -3.91 -12.11
CA THR A 117 -1.79 -5.09 -11.43
C THR A 117 -1.19 -6.07 -12.44
N PHE A 118 -1.91 -6.36 -13.51
CA PHE A 118 -1.46 -7.29 -14.55
C PHE A 118 -0.36 -6.72 -15.45
N GLU A 119 -0.31 -5.40 -15.65
CA GLU A 119 0.84 -4.74 -16.29
C GLU A 119 2.13 -4.93 -15.47
N LEU A 120 2.03 -4.82 -14.15
CA LEU A 120 3.16 -4.99 -13.22
C LEU A 120 3.57 -6.47 -13.04
N MET A 121 2.64 -7.40 -13.29
CA MET A 121 2.84 -8.84 -13.11
C MET A 121 2.38 -9.64 -14.35
N PRO A 122 3.04 -9.51 -15.51
CA PRO A 122 2.57 -10.12 -16.76
C PRO A 122 2.53 -11.66 -16.71
N GLU A 123 3.40 -12.29 -15.95
CA GLU A 123 3.40 -13.76 -15.79
C GLU A 123 2.14 -14.23 -15.01
N ILE A 124 1.77 -13.50 -13.97
CA ILE A 124 0.55 -13.78 -13.21
C ILE A 124 -0.68 -13.52 -14.07
N ALA A 125 -0.69 -12.43 -14.85
CA ALA A 125 -1.77 -12.12 -15.79
C ALA A 125 -2.02 -13.27 -16.77
N ALA A 126 -0.95 -13.88 -17.32
CA ALA A 126 -1.05 -15.02 -18.24
C ALA A 126 -1.71 -16.23 -17.55
N ILE A 127 -1.27 -16.58 -16.34
CA ILE A 127 -1.81 -17.69 -15.55
C ILE A 127 -3.30 -17.45 -15.23
N TYR A 128 -3.66 -16.25 -14.81
CA TYR A 128 -5.05 -15.90 -14.47
C TYR A 128 -5.95 -16.00 -15.71
N LYS A 129 -5.48 -15.48 -16.85
CA LYS A 129 -6.21 -15.58 -18.11
C LYS A 129 -6.41 -17.03 -18.56
N GLU A 130 -5.36 -17.86 -18.48
CA GLU A 130 -5.43 -19.28 -18.87
C GLU A 130 -6.44 -20.06 -18.04
N ASN A 131 -6.55 -19.77 -16.74
CA ASN A 131 -7.43 -20.47 -15.81
C ASN A 131 -8.80 -19.80 -15.64
N GLY A 132 -9.06 -18.66 -16.30
CA GLY A 132 -10.29 -17.90 -16.10
C GLY A 132 -10.47 -17.35 -14.68
N TRP A 133 -9.36 -17.05 -14.00
CA TRP A 133 -9.38 -16.52 -12.65
C TRP A 133 -9.48 -14.99 -12.62
N GLU A 134 -10.09 -14.47 -11.57
CA GLU A 134 -10.23 -13.04 -11.34
C GLU A 134 -9.35 -12.56 -10.22
N MET A 135 -8.87 -11.31 -10.35
CA MET A 135 -8.08 -10.61 -9.33
C MET A 135 -9.00 -9.71 -8.51
N GLY A 136 -8.98 -9.88 -7.21
CA GLY A 136 -9.60 -8.96 -6.26
C GLY A 136 -8.58 -7.95 -5.76
N ILE A 137 -8.92 -6.67 -5.82
CA ILE A 137 -8.08 -5.56 -5.36
C ILE A 137 -8.72 -4.94 -4.12
N PHE A 138 -7.91 -4.64 -3.12
CA PHE A 138 -8.34 -3.98 -1.90
C PHE A 138 -7.25 -3.05 -1.35
N TYR A 139 -7.65 -2.11 -0.53
CA TYR A 139 -6.79 -1.25 0.28
C TYR A 139 -7.24 -1.30 1.74
N LEU A 140 -6.45 -0.75 2.65
CA LEU A 140 -6.85 -0.62 4.05
C LEU A 140 -7.38 0.77 4.32
N ASP A 141 -8.65 0.86 4.72
CA ASP A 141 -9.26 2.07 5.27
C ASP A 141 -9.25 2.02 6.79
N ASP A 142 -9.36 3.19 7.40
CA ASP A 142 -9.30 3.37 8.86
C ASP A 142 -8.07 2.63 9.42
N ALA A 143 -6.93 2.83 8.75
CA ALA A 143 -5.72 2.04 8.92
C ALA A 143 -4.72 2.71 9.87
N THR A 144 -3.94 1.89 10.54
CA THR A 144 -2.81 2.31 11.36
C THR A 144 -1.55 1.57 10.91
N ALA A 145 -0.45 2.29 10.76
CA ALA A 145 0.87 1.72 10.60
C ALA A 145 1.73 2.02 11.82
N GLU A 146 2.31 0.99 12.41
CA GLU A 146 3.28 1.08 13.50
C GLU A 146 4.64 0.62 12.99
N PHE A 147 5.61 1.54 12.94
CA PHE A 147 7.01 1.22 12.72
C PHE A 147 7.62 0.85 14.07
N ARG A 148 8.26 -0.31 14.13
CA ARG A 148 8.69 -0.91 15.39
C ARG A 148 10.11 -1.45 15.28
N ASN A 149 10.85 -1.36 16.37
CA ASN A 149 11.94 -2.27 16.64
C ASN A 149 11.42 -3.44 17.52
N MET A 150 12.29 -4.37 17.89
CA MET A 150 11.88 -5.55 18.66
C MET A 150 11.38 -5.22 20.08
N MET A 151 11.62 -3.99 20.57
CA MET A 151 11.31 -3.60 21.96
C MET A 151 10.17 -2.57 22.03
N ALA A 152 9.99 -1.73 21.03
CA ALA A 152 9.10 -0.57 21.13
C ALA A 152 8.50 -0.15 19.79
N VAL A 153 7.41 0.63 19.83
CA VAL A 153 6.90 1.41 18.72
C VAL A 153 7.75 2.67 18.56
N GLU A 154 8.32 2.88 17.37
CA GLU A 154 9.12 4.06 17.06
C GLU A 154 8.28 5.19 16.44
N GLU A 155 7.32 4.84 15.57
CA GLU A 155 6.41 5.79 14.90
C GLU A 155 5.03 5.14 14.68
N THR A 156 3.97 5.92 14.80
CA THR A 156 2.60 5.51 14.48
C THR A 156 1.99 6.49 13.51
N LEU A 157 1.47 5.98 12.39
CA LEU A 157 0.77 6.75 11.36
C LEU A 157 -0.66 6.23 11.20
N LYS A 158 -1.60 7.13 10.92
CA LYS A 158 -3.03 6.78 10.72
C LYS A 158 -3.52 7.29 9.38
N PHE A 159 -4.34 6.47 8.72
CA PHE A 159 -4.89 6.73 7.39
C PHE A 159 -6.40 6.53 7.39
N LYS A 160 -7.10 7.44 6.76
CA LYS A 160 -8.53 7.35 6.53
C LYS A 160 -8.86 7.86 5.13
N TYR A 161 -9.63 7.09 4.36
CA TYR A 161 -9.96 7.37 2.97
C TYR A 161 -11.47 7.51 2.76
#